data_897cd5cac654d483f5da3b41901c63da
#
_entry.id   897cd5cac654d483f5da3b41901c63da
#
_cell.length_a   1.000
_cell.length_b   1.000
_cell.length_c   1.000
_cell.angle_alpha   90.00
_cell.angle_beta   90.00
_cell.angle_gamma   90.00
#
_symmetry.space_group_name_H-M   'P 1'
#
loop_
_entity.id
_entity.type
_entity.pdbx_description
1 polymer ?
#
loop_
_entity_poly.entity_id
_entity_poly.type
_entity_poly.pdbx_seq_one_letter_code
_entity_poly.pdbx_strand_id
1 'polypeptide(L)'
;MSVVRIPKLFCGVLVAANLAMASTAALAQNRQFSFAYDQPKSSGYGVGAEMFNKKLMELSKGTLSINQYPSAQLGTEAQTMQKVQTGDIDFVMLSTANASTAQPESGVFSIHFIFRNEAHAIKVLGDPTIISAMKELYAAKIKGAHMIGLGSQGLRHMYGKKPIQKVADLKGVKMRVQATVTEDTTFPAYGAQVVHMPFGEVYTALQTGVADMAENGINNYLINKHYEPAPVLSLTEHEANNAALFVSDKVWSSLTDEQRQWVQAAADEVSKSEPTAAFKLEQEALAKLEKMGVKVVKDVDKSGFAQISKPIQDKLASDLGPNAVKVLNLVRNVQ
;
A
#
# COMPACT_ATOMS: atom_id res chain seq x y z
N MET A 1 -55.94 -18.46 -80.45
CA MET A 1 -56.13 -18.20 -79.02
C MET A 1 -54.74 -18.29 -78.39
N SER A 2 -54.07 -17.14 -78.18
CA SER A 2 -52.69 -17.05 -77.74
C SER A 2 -52.68 -16.66 -76.24
N VAL A 3 -52.04 -17.49 -75.44
CA VAL A 3 -51.82 -17.24 -74.06
C VAL A 3 -50.50 -16.49 -73.86
N VAL A 4 -50.57 -15.29 -73.35
CA VAL A 4 -49.44 -14.46 -72.96
C VAL A 4 -48.92 -14.86 -71.59
N ARG A 5 -47.66 -15.32 -71.47
CA ARG A 5 -46.96 -15.57 -70.21
C ARG A 5 -46.23 -14.26 -69.83
N ILE A 6 -46.50 -13.77 -68.63
CA ILE A 6 -45.80 -12.71 -67.94
C ILE A 6 -44.66 -13.32 -67.06
N PRO A 7 -43.40 -12.86 -67.12
CA PRO A 7 -42.34 -13.39 -66.31
C PRO A 7 -42.35 -12.72 -64.93
N LYS A 8 -42.34 -13.57 -63.87
CA LYS A 8 -42.06 -13.20 -62.50
C LYS A 8 -40.53 -13.07 -62.33
N LEU A 9 -39.98 -11.89 -62.29
CA LEU A 9 -38.65 -11.61 -61.75
C LEU A 9 -38.65 -10.13 -61.32
N PHE A 10 -38.52 -9.87 -60.04
CA PHE A 10 -37.97 -8.70 -59.37
C PHE A 10 -38.68 -8.49 -57.99
N CYS A 11 -38.37 -9.35 -57.03
CA CYS A 11 -38.62 -9.07 -55.62
C CYS A 11 -37.68 -9.92 -54.79
N GLY A 12 -36.42 -9.56 -54.69
CA GLY A 12 -35.45 -10.40 -53.98
C GLY A 12 -34.11 -9.76 -53.62
N VAL A 13 -33.97 -8.42 -53.58
CA VAL A 13 -32.65 -7.81 -53.29
C VAL A 13 -32.69 -6.70 -52.24
N LEU A 14 -33.79 -6.49 -51.55
CA LEU A 14 -33.87 -5.35 -50.57
C LEU A 14 -33.99 -5.77 -49.07
N VAL A 15 -33.75 -7.05 -48.75
CA VAL A 15 -33.80 -7.52 -47.35
C VAL A 15 -32.43 -7.87 -46.76
N ALA A 16 -31.36 -7.94 -47.57
CA ALA A 16 -30.03 -8.36 -47.10
C ALA A 16 -29.13 -7.22 -46.58
N ALA A 17 -29.52 -5.94 -46.70
CA ALA A 17 -28.69 -4.81 -46.31
C ALA A 17 -28.90 -4.25 -44.90
N ASN A 18 -29.91 -4.73 -44.15
CA ASN A 18 -30.21 -4.21 -42.81
C ASN A 18 -29.81 -5.16 -41.63
N LEU A 19 -29.14 -6.28 -41.92
CA LEU A 19 -28.64 -7.21 -40.87
C LEU A 19 -27.16 -7.09 -40.52
N ALA A 20 -26.44 -6.16 -41.17
CA ALA A 20 -24.99 -6.02 -40.97
C ALA A 20 -24.59 -4.88 -40.02
N MET A 21 -25.53 -4.14 -39.42
CA MET A 21 -25.22 -3.07 -38.44
C MET A 21 -25.70 -3.36 -37.00
N ALA A 22 -26.09 -4.58 -36.71
CA ALA A 22 -26.54 -4.97 -35.37
C ALA A 22 -25.58 -5.98 -34.72
N SER A 23 -24.28 -5.69 -34.72
CA SER A 23 -23.38 -6.59 -33.98
C SER A 23 -22.03 -5.95 -33.72
N THR A 24 -21.95 -5.08 -32.74
CA THR A 24 -20.75 -4.95 -31.87
C THR A 24 -21.06 -4.05 -30.68
N ALA A 25 -22.27 -4.06 -30.18
CA ALA A 25 -22.44 -3.87 -28.75
C ALA A 25 -22.05 -5.20 -28.10
N ALA A 26 -20.77 -5.55 -28.10
CA ALA A 26 -20.27 -6.50 -27.14
C ALA A 26 -20.68 -5.93 -25.80
N LEU A 27 -21.66 -6.59 -25.17
CA LEU A 27 -22.07 -6.29 -23.80
C LEU A 27 -20.77 -6.23 -23.02
N ALA A 28 -20.34 -5.04 -22.64
CA ALA A 28 -19.17 -4.85 -21.81
C ALA A 28 -19.51 -5.62 -20.52
N GLN A 29 -19.00 -6.84 -20.42
CA GLN A 29 -19.27 -7.73 -19.30
C GLN A 29 -18.69 -7.02 -18.09
N ASN A 30 -19.54 -6.62 -17.14
CA ASN A 30 -19.10 -5.99 -15.91
C ASN A 30 -18.06 -6.89 -15.26
N ARG A 31 -16.85 -6.39 -15.07
CA ARG A 31 -15.76 -7.12 -14.47
C ARG A 31 -15.46 -6.56 -13.10
N GLN A 32 -15.48 -7.43 -12.11
CA GLN A 32 -15.14 -7.10 -10.74
C GLN A 32 -13.84 -7.80 -10.37
N PHE A 33 -12.84 -7.01 -9.95
CA PHE A 33 -11.52 -7.49 -9.56
C PHE A 33 -11.42 -7.69 -8.07
N SER A 34 -10.64 -8.66 -7.62
CA SER A 34 -10.23 -8.80 -6.23
C SER A 34 -9.20 -7.73 -5.85
N PHE A 35 -9.37 -7.09 -4.70
CA PHE A 35 -8.43 -6.12 -4.13
C PHE A 35 -8.18 -6.47 -2.67
N ALA A 36 -6.97 -6.97 -2.35
CA ALA A 36 -6.62 -7.50 -1.05
C ALA A 36 -5.70 -6.56 -0.26
N TYR A 37 -5.87 -6.55 1.05
CA TYR A 37 -4.98 -5.92 2.02
C TYR A 37 -5.19 -6.50 3.43
N ASP A 38 -4.20 -6.33 4.33
CA ASP A 38 -4.25 -6.99 5.64
C ASP A 38 -4.91 -6.16 6.74
N GLN A 39 -5.19 -4.87 6.51
CA GLN A 39 -5.80 -3.96 7.47
C GLN A 39 -7.34 -3.93 7.34
N PRO A 40 -8.08 -3.46 8.36
CA PRO A 40 -9.51 -3.19 8.25
C PRO A 40 -9.84 -2.10 7.20
N LYS A 41 -11.08 -2.08 6.72
CA LYS A 41 -11.56 -1.05 5.75
C LYS A 41 -11.40 0.39 6.24
N SER A 42 -11.34 0.61 7.54
CA SER A 42 -11.14 1.94 8.15
C SER A 42 -9.68 2.39 8.18
N SER A 43 -8.76 1.63 7.59
CA SER A 43 -7.35 2.00 7.44
C SER A 43 -7.09 2.84 6.19
N GLY A 44 -5.87 3.40 6.06
CA GLY A 44 -5.41 4.03 4.82
C GLY A 44 -5.57 3.11 3.60
N TYR A 45 -5.27 1.81 3.74
CA TYR A 45 -5.47 0.84 2.64
C TYR A 45 -6.92 0.76 2.18
N GLY A 46 -7.88 0.72 3.13
CA GLY A 46 -9.29 0.69 2.78
C GLY A 46 -9.78 1.98 2.12
N VAL A 47 -9.26 3.13 2.57
CA VAL A 47 -9.52 4.43 1.93
C VAL A 47 -8.93 4.47 0.52
N GLY A 48 -7.69 4.02 0.34
CA GLY A 48 -7.05 3.91 -0.98
C GLY A 48 -7.83 3.00 -1.93
N ALA A 49 -8.26 1.83 -1.45
CA ALA A 49 -9.09 0.91 -2.23
C ALA A 49 -10.43 1.53 -2.66
N GLU A 50 -11.07 2.30 -1.78
CA GLU A 50 -12.32 3.01 -2.10
C GLU A 50 -12.11 4.12 -3.12
N MET A 51 -11.03 4.92 -2.98
CA MET A 51 -10.65 5.93 -3.97
C MET A 51 -10.36 5.31 -5.34
N PHE A 52 -9.61 4.21 -5.36
CA PHE A 52 -9.32 3.44 -6.57
C PHE A 52 -10.61 2.98 -7.24
N ASN A 53 -11.51 2.32 -6.48
CA ASN A 53 -12.78 1.82 -6.98
C ASN A 53 -13.65 2.93 -7.56
N LYS A 54 -13.80 4.02 -6.82
CA LYS A 54 -14.61 5.18 -7.24
C LYS A 54 -14.10 5.74 -8.58
N LYS A 55 -12.78 5.93 -8.70
CA LYS A 55 -12.18 6.47 -9.92
C LYS A 55 -12.27 5.49 -11.09
N LEU A 56 -12.03 4.21 -10.84
CA LEU A 56 -12.16 3.15 -11.84
C LEU A 56 -13.59 3.04 -12.38
N MET A 57 -14.59 3.05 -11.51
CA MET A 57 -16.00 3.02 -11.89
C MET A 57 -16.42 4.28 -12.68
N GLU A 58 -15.94 5.46 -12.26
CA GLU A 58 -16.18 6.72 -12.99
C GLU A 58 -15.67 6.61 -14.44
N LEU A 59 -14.41 6.25 -14.63
CA LEU A 59 -13.77 6.19 -15.94
C LEU A 59 -14.35 5.08 -16.84
N SER A 60 -14.63 3.92 -16.25
CA SER A 60 -15.19 2.78 -16.96
C SER A 60 -16.70 2.82 -17.12
N LYS A 61 -17.38 3.88 -16.66
CA LYS A 61 -18.86 3.98 -16.63
C LYS A 61 -19.51 2.78 -15.95
N GLY A 62 -18.87 2.27 -14.89
CA GLY A 62 -19.37 1.16 -14.08
C GLY A 62 -19.06 -0.24 -14.64
N THR A 63 -18.36 -0.36 -15.77
CA THR A 63 -18.02 -1.68 -16.35
C THR A 63 -16.88 -2.38 -15.61
N LEU A 64 -16.00 -1.64 -14.93
CA LEU A 64 -14.93 -2.16 -14.10
C LEU A 64 -15.11 -1.69 -12.65
N SER A 65 -14.93 -2.62 -11.70
CA SER A 65 -14.99 -2.34 -10.26
C SER A 65 -14.08 -3.29 -9.49
N ILE A 66 -13.88 -3.02 -8.20
CA ILE A 66 -13.20 -3.96 -7.31
C ILE A 66 -14.14 -4.52 -6.23
N ASN A 67 -13.82 -5.72 -5.75
CA ASN A 67 -14.32 -6.27 -4.50
C ASN A 67 -13.16 -6.28 -3.48
N GLN A 68 -13.37 -5.61 -2.35
CA GLN A 68 -12.34 -5.47 -1.32
C GLN A 68 -12.30 -6.68 -0.39
N TYR A 69 -11.10 -7.19 -0.12
CA TYR A 69 -10.80 -8.26 0.83
C TYR A 69 -9.87 -7.75 1.94
N PRO A 70 -10.42 -7.05 2.95
CA PRO A 70 -9.66 -6.47 4.06
C PRO A 70 -9.25 -7.50 5.10
N SER A 71 -8.50 -7.06 6.13
CA SER A 71 -8.19 -7.82 7.35
C SER A 71 -7.58 -9.20 7.07
N ALA A 72 -6.67 -9.26 6.11
CA ALA A 72 -5.97 -10.47 5.71
C ALA A 72 -6.88 -11.65 5.26
N GLN A 73 -8.10 -11.37 4.78
CA GLN A 73 -9.04 -12.41 4.31
C GLN A 73 -8.43 -13.31 3.23
N LEU A 74 -7.55 -12.77 2.38
CA LEU A 74 -6.85 -13.54 1.35
C LEU A 74 -5.40 -13.90 1.74
N GLY A 75 -4.99 -13.64 2.98
CA GLY A 75 -3.68 -13.97 3.52
C GLY A 75 -2.91 -12.77 4.03
N THR A 76 -1.74 -13.03 4.64
CA THR A 76 -0.79 -11.99 5.07
C THR A 76 -0.23 -11.21 3.87
N GLU A 77 0.40 -10.06 4.10
CA GLU A 77 1.01 -9.28 3.01
C GLU A 77 2.02 -10.10 2.18
N ALA A 78 2.83 -10.93 2.82
CA ALA A 78 3.76 -11.82 2.11
C ALA A 78 3.02 -12.84 1.23
N GLN A 79 1.93 -13.42 1.72
CA GLN A 79 1.12 -14.39 0.95
C GLN A 79 0.36 -13.70 -0.19
N THR A 80 -0.20 -12.51 0.04
CA THR A 80 -0.92 -11.77 -1.01
C THR A 80 0.03 -11.24 -2.08
N MET A 81 1.28 -10.88 -1.72
CA MET A 81 2.31 -10.55 -2.70
C MET A 81 2.61 -11.74 -3.63
N GLN A 82 2.71 -12.96 -3.11
CA GLN A 82 2.86 -14.16 -3.94
C GLN A 82 1.64 -14.40 -4.82
N LYS A 83 0.42 -14.26 -4.27
CA LYS A 83 -0.84 -14.49 -4.98
C LYS A 83 -1.08 -13.49 -6.12
N VAL A 84 -0.70 -12.21 -5.95
CA VAL A 84 -0.80 -11.25 -7.06
C VAL A 84 0.20 -11.58 -8.17
N GLN A 85 1.38 -12.10 -7.85
CA GLN A 85 2.37 -12.55 -8.83
C GLN A 85 1.91 -13.80 -9.61
N THR A 86 1.19 -14.72 -8.97
CA THR A 86 0.61 -15.90 -9.65
C THR A 86 -0.71 -15.61 -10.37
N GLY A 87 -1.31 -14.44 -10.09
CA GLY A 87 -2.59 -14.03 -10.67
C GLY A 87 -3.81 -14.67 -9.99
N ASP A 88 -3.66 -15.13 -8.74
CA ASP A 88 -4.76 -15.60 -7.89
C ASP A 88 -5.48 -14.43 -7.21
N ILE A 89 -4.84 -13.27 -7.12
CA ILE A 89 -5.40 -11.99 -6.70
C ILE A 89 -5.11 -10.96 -7.80
N ASP A 90 -6.09 -10.11 -8.10
CA ASP A 90 -5.97 -9.12 -9.18
C ASP A 90 -5.16 -7.90 -8.74
N PHE A 91 -5.47 -7.33 -7.57
CA PHE A 91 -4.81 -6.17 -6.97
C PHE A 91 -4.47 -6.44 -5.51
N VAL A 92 -3.35 -5.91 -5.05
CA VAL A 92 -2.97 -5.92 -3.64
C VAL A 92 -2.37 -4.58 -3.24
N MET A 93 -2.75 -4.09 -2.07
CA MET A 93 -2.11 -2.96 -1.40
C MET A 93 -1.42 -3.48 -0.15
N LEU A 94 -0.12 -3.26 -0.04
CA LEU A 94 0.70 -3.76 1.06
C LEU A 94 1.85 -2.81 1.38
N SER A 95 2.47 -2.95 2.56
CA SER A 95 3.56 -2.08 2.97
C SER A 95 4.79 -2.25 2.07
N THR A 96 5.49 -1.16 1.78
CA THR A 96 6.77 -1.19 1.07
C THR A 96 7.82 -2.00 1.83
N ALA A 97 7.74 -2.01 3.17
CA ALA A 97 8.56 -2.82 4.03
C ALA A 97 8.37 -4.32 3.75
N ASN A 98 7.14 -4.83 3.79
CA ASN A 98 6.89 -6.25 3.52
C ASN A 98 7.07 -6.61 2.03
N ALA A 99 6.90 -5.67 1.10
CA ALA A 99 7.27 -5.85 -0.30
C ALA A 99 8.78 -6.13 -0.48
N SER A 100 9.62 -5.72 0.49
CA SER A 100 11.06 -5.98 0.46
C SER A 100 11.42 -7.47 0.55
N THR A 101 10.52 -8.33 0.99
CA THR A 101 10.70 -9.79 0.92
C THR A 101 10.78 -10.31 -0.51
N ALA A 102 10.10 -9.64 -1.45
CA ALA A 102 10.14 -9.95 -2.89
C ALA A 102 11.17 -9.08 -3.65
N GLN A 103 11.34 -7.83 -3.23
CA GLN A 103 12.29 -6.88 -3.80
C GLN A 103 13.04 -6.13 -2.68
N PRO A 104 14.21 -6.61 -2.24
CA PRO A 104 14.95 -6.07 -1.10
C PRO A 104 15.22 -4.57 -1.16
N GLU A 105 15.50 -4.02 -2.36
CA GLU A 105 15.77 -2.59 -2.53
C GLU A 105 14.59 -1.69 -2.10
N SER A 106 13.35 -2.22 -2.08
CA SER A 106 12.18 -1.45 -1.61
C SER A 106 12.22 -1.11 -0.11
N GLY A 107 13.07 -1.80 0.67
CA GLY A 107 13.36 -1.46 2.05
C GLY A 107 13.92 -0.05 2.25
N VAL A 108 14.34 0.62 1.19
CA VAL A 108 14.74 2.04 1.24
C VAL A 108 13.64 2.94 1.78
N PHE A 109 12.36 2.64 1.51
CA PHE A 109 11.24 3.41 2.03
C PHE A 109 10.98 3.21 3.52
N SER A 110 11.58 2.20 4.14
CA SER A 110 11.53 1.94 5.58
C SER A 110 12.76 2.45 6.34
N ILE A 111 13.70 3.10 5.65
CA ILE A 111 14.85 3.70 6.34
C ILE A 111 14.37 4.82 7.27
N HIS A 112 14.75 4.72 8.55
CA HIS A 112 14.31 5.64 9.59
C HIS A 112 14.74 7.08 9.31
N PHE A 113 13.85 8.03 9.59
CA PHE A 113 14.05 9.50 9.51
C PHE A 113 14.41 10.04 8.12
N ILE A 114 14.15 9.30 7.03
CA ILE A 114 14.28 9.87 5.67
C ILE A 114 13.07 10.72 5.28
N PHE A 115 11.90 10.45 5.89
CA PHE A 115 10.72 11.28 5.78
C PHE A 115 10.72 12.30 6.93
N ARG A 116 10.84 13.58 6.60
CA ARG A 116 11.06 14.64 7.60
C ARG A 116 9.84 14.92 8.47
N ASN A 117 8.65 14.78 7.91
CA ASN A 117 7.35 15.00 8.55
C ASN A 117 6.21 14.57 7.60
N GLU A 118 4.96 14.71 8.06
CA GLU A 118 3.74 14.44 7.30
C GLU A 118 3.73 15.13 5.93
N ALA A 119 3.97 16.45 5.89
CA ALA A 119 3.93 17.21 4.65
C ALA A 119 4.97 16.72 3.62
N HIS A 120 6.16 16.34 4.09
CA HIS A 120 7.19 15.75 3.25
C HIS A 120 6.77 14.37 2.73
N ALA A 121 6.21 13.52 3.60
CA ALA A 121 5.74 12.19 3.20
C ALA A 121 4.65 12.27 2.12
N ILE A 122 3.67 13.17 2.28
CA ILE A 122 2.62 13.41 1.28
C ILE A 122 3.23 13.82 -0.06
N LYS A 123 4.17 14.76 -0.06
CA LYS A 123 4.85 15.20 -1.30
C LYS A 123 5.62 14.07 -1.97
N VAL A 124 6.38 13.29 -1.20
CA VAL A 124 7.18 12.15 -1.72
C VAL A 124 6.29 11.11 -2.37
N LEU A 125 5.20 10.73 -1.71
CA LEU A 125 4.30 9.67 -2.19
C LEU A 125 3.48 10.08 -3.43
N GLY A 126 3.24 11.40 -3.60
CA GLY A 126 2.58 11.95 -4.78
C GLY A 126 3.55 12.38 -5.90
N ASP A 127 4.87 12.28 -5.72
CA ASP A 127 5.84 12.74 -6.71
C ASP A 127 5.96 11.74 -7.87
N PRO A 128 5.67 12.15 -9.14
CA PRO A 128 5.72 11.26 -10.29
C PRO A 128 7.12 10.68 -10.55
N THR A 129 8.19 11.41 -10.20
CA THR A 129 9.57 10.96 -10.38
C THR A 129 9.88 9.82 -9.41
N ILE A 130 9.44 9.94 -8.17
CA ILE A 130 9.60 8.90 -7.15
C ILE A 130 8.74 7.69 -7.48
N ILE A 131 7.48 7.89 -7.88
CA ILE A 131 6.59 6.79 -8.32
C ILE A 131 7.25 6.03 -9.48
N SER A 132 7.80 6.73 -10.47
CA SER A 132 8.52 6.10 -11.59
C SER A 132 9.75 5.32 -11.13
N ALA A 133 10.56 5.91 -10.26
CA ALA A 133 11.75 5.24 -9.71
C ALA A 133 11.39 3.98 -8.91
N MET A 134 10.28 4.01 -8.16
CA MET A 134 9.78 2.83 -7.43
C MET A 134 9.22 1.77 -8.38
N LYS A 135 8.53 2.15 -9.46
CA LYS A 135 8.11 1.20 -10.51
C LYS A 135 9.31 0.49 -11.12
N GLU A 136 10.36 1.23 -11.48
CA GLU A 136 11.61 0.66 -12.02
C GLU A 136 12.28 -0.27 -11.02
N LEU A 137 12.36 0.13 -9.74
CA LEU A 137 12.94 -0.66 -8.67
C LEU A 137 12.21 -2.01 -8.50
N TYR A 138 10.88 -2.00 -8.46
CA TYR A 138 10.12 -3.24 -8.33
C TYR A 138 10.22 -4.12 -9.57
N ALA A 139 10.16 -3.54 -10.78
CA ALA A 139 10.25 -4.26 -12.04
C ALA A 139 11.59 -5.01 -12.21
N ALA A 140 12.65 -4.59 -11.52
CA ALA A 140 13.96 -5.24 -11.57
C ALA A 140 13.93 -6.71 -11.09
N LYS A 141 13.07 -7.05 -10.12
CA LYS A 141 12.99 -8.40 -9.54
C LYS A 141 11.61 -9.03 -9.55
N ILE A 142 10.56 -8.26 -9.34
CA ILE A 142 9.20 -8.79 -9.29
C ILE A 142 8.77 -9.22 -10.68
N LYS A 143 8.27 -10.46 -10.78
CA LYS A 143 7.67 -11.03 -11.99
C LYS A 143 6.23 -11.44 -11.69
N GLY A 144 5.37 -11.38 -12.68
CA GLY A 144 3.96 -11.75 -12.57
C GLY A 144 3.07 -10.66 -11.96
N ALA A 145 3.64 -9.56 -11.48
CA ALA A 145 2.93 -8.38 -11.02
C ALA A 145 3.81 -7.14 -11.18
N HIS A 146 3.20 -5.96 -11.25
CA HIS A 146 3.93 -4.70 -11.26
C HIS A 146 3.22 -3.64 -10.40
N MET A 147 4.02 -2.72 -9.85
CA MET A 147 3.53 -1.62 -9.06
C MET A 147 2.86 -0.57 -9.96
N ILE A 148 1.69 -0.08 -9.53
CA ILE A 148 0.95 0.96 -10.25
C ILE A 148 0.78 2.25 -9.45
N GLY A 149 0.96 2.24 -8.12
CA GLY A 149 0.83 3.43 -7.28
C GLY A 149 1.44 3.27 -5.90
N LEU A 150 1.51 4.37 -5.15
CA LEU A 150 1.93 4.44 -3.75
C LEU A 150 0.77 4.92 -2.88
N GLY A 151 0.87 4.66 -1.59
CA GLY A 151 -0.07 5.12 -0.57
C GLY A 151 0.60 5.22 0.80
N SER A 152 -0.17 5.50 1.84
CA SER A 152 0.31 5.71 3.20
C SER A 152 -0.60 5.09 4.25
N GLN A 153 -0.06 4.86 5.42
CA GLN A 153 -0.78 4.63 6.68
C GLN A 153 -0.20 5.51 7.79
N GLY A 154 0.25 6.73 7.44
CA GLY A 154 0.79 7.70 8.37
C GLY A 154 2.27 7.50 8.72
N LEU A 155 2.71 8.13 9.81
CA LEU A 155 4.02 7.88 10.40
C LEU A 155 3.92 6.77 11.44
N ARG A 156 5.03 6.04 11.63
CA ARG A 156 5.10 4.96 12.61
C ARG A 156 5.56 5.49 13.96
N HIS A 157 4.92 4.98 15.01
CA HIS A 157 5.12 5.33 16.40
C HIS A 157 5.28 4.06 17.23
N MET A 158 6.02 4.13 18.32
CA MET A 158 6.24 2.98 19.20
C MET A 158 5.18 2.93 20.29
N TYR A 159 4.68 1.73 20.59
CA TYR A 159 3.68 1.52 21.64
C TYR A 159 3.94 0.25 22.43
N GLY A 160 3.64 0.30 23.74
CA GLY A 160 3.87 -0.79 24.66
C GLY A 160 3.28 -0.52 26.05
N LYS A 161 3.77 -1.23 27.07
CA LYS A 161 3.36 -1.02 28.46
C LYS A 161 4.14 0.11 29.15
N LYS A 162 5.29 0.52 28.57
CA LYS A 162 6.17 1.57 29.12
C LYS A 162 6.35 2.68 28.09
N PRO A 163 6.57 3.93 28.53
CA PRO A 163 6.88 5.03 27.62
C PRO A 163 8.27 4.88 26.99
N ILE A 164 8.41 5.33 25.77
CA ILE A 164 9.70 5.65 25.13
C ILE A 164 9.79 7.15 25.02
N GLN A 165 10.73 7.75 25.75
CA GLN A 165 11.01 9.18 25.72
C GLN A 165 12.34 9.52 25.03
N LYS A 166 13.25 8.55 24.99
CA LYS A 166 14.58 8.67 24.33
C LYS A 166 15.08 7.30 23.89
N VAL A 167 16.08 7.26 23.03
CA VAL A 167 16.63 6.02 22.49
C VAL A 167 17.09 5.02 23.55
N ALA A 168 17.64 5.50 24.67
CA ALA A 168 18.12 4.63 25.77
C ALA A 168 16.99 3.78 26.40
N ASP A 169 15.73 4.19 26.26
CA ASP A 169 14.58 3.46 26.79
C ASP A 169 14.29 2.16 26.01
N LEU A 170 14.90 1.99 24.82
CA LEU A 170 14.79 0.76 24.01
C LEU A 170 15.78 -0.34 24.43
N LYS A 171 16.71 -0.06 25.35
CA LYS A 171 17.72 -1.07 25.74
C LYS A 171 17.06 -2.34 26.25
N GLY A 172 17.29 -3.45 25.53
CA GLY A 172 16.80 -4.78 25.88
C GLY A 172 15.29 -5.00 25.65
N VAL A 173 14.58 -4.04 25.08
CA VAL A 173 13.15 -4.16 24.74
C VAL A 173 12.98 -5.15 23.59
N LYS A 174 12.08 -6.12 23.73
CA LYS A 174 11.64 -7.00 22.64
C LYS A 174 10.65 -6.23 21.77
N MET A 175 11.15 -5.66 20.67
CA MET A 175 10.37 -4.88 19.73
C MET A 175 9.87 -5.77 18.59
N ARG A 176 8.55 -5.86 18.41
CA ARG A 176 7.99 -6.46 17.22
C ARG A 176 8.14 -5.50 16.06
N VAL A 177 8.76 -5.97 14.99
CA VAL A 177 8.97 -5.22 13.74
C VAL A 177 8.59 -6.06 12.53
N GLN A 178 8.58 -5.45 11.35
CA GLN A 178 8.47 -6.15 10.08
C GLN A 178 9.79 -6.87 9.77
N ALA A 179 9.72 -8.00 9.07
CA ALA A 179 10.92 -8.80 8.74
C ALA A 179 11.69 -8.17 7.57
N THR A 180 12.43 -7.11 7.82
CA THR A 180 13.21 -6.37 6.83
C THR A 180 14.65 -6.15 7.31
N VAL A 181 15.59 -6.07 6.36
CA VAL A 181 16.99 -5.73 6.64
C VAL A 181 17.11 -4.38 7.35
N THR A 182 16.22 -3.44 7.02
CA THR A 182 16.20 -2.10 7.62
C THR A 182 15.90 -2.17 9.11
N GLU A 183 14.84 -2.91 9.49
CA GLU A 183 14.46 -3.08 10.89
C GLU A 183 15.50 -3.89 11.68
N ASP A 184 16.03 -4.96 11.05
CA ASP A 184 17.09 -5.80 11.63
C ASP A 184 18.40 -5.06 11.87
N THR A 185 18.63 -3.98 11.13
CA THR A 185 19.82 -3.13 11.31
C THR A 185 19.57 -2.00 12.31
N THR A 186 18.40 -1.34 12.21
CA THR A 186 18.17 -0.07 12.91
C THR A 186 17.73 -0.27 14.36
N PHE A 187 16.78 -1.16 14.65
CA PHE A 187 16.33 -1.38 16.03
C PHE A 187 17.40 -1.95 16.96
N PRO A 188 18.24 -2.91 16.54
CA PRO A 188 19.38 -3.32 17.35
C PRO A 188 20.40 -2.19 17.61
N ALA A 189 20.59 -1.27 16.65
CA ALA A 189 21.43 -0.09 16.85
C ALA A 189 20.87 0.85 17.93
N TYR A 190 19.54 0.88 18.12
CA TYR A 190 18.90 1.57 19.26
C TYR A 190 18.98 0.79 20.58
N GLY A 191 19.46 -0.46 20.57
CA GLY A 191 19.56 -1.34 21.73
C GLY A 191 18.37 -2.27 21.94
N ALA A 192 17.41 -2.31 21.04
CA ALA A 192 16.27 -3.23 21.09
C ALA A 192 16.63 -4.63 20.60
N GLN A 193 15.82 -5.63 20.98
CA GLN A 193 15.83 -6.98 20.43
C GLN A 193 14.64 -7.13 19.48
N VAL A 194 14.88 -7.48 18.21
CA VAL A 194 13.79 -7.59 17.23
C VAL A 194 13.10 -8.95 17.30
N VAL A 195 11.79 -8.93 17.12
CA VAL A 195 10.93 -10.11 17.00
C VAL A 195 10.04 -9.95 15.77
N HIS A 196 10.04 -10.95 14.88
CA HIS A 196 9.28 -10.92 13.65
C HIS A 196 8.01 -11.75 13.74
N MET A 197 6.91 -11.19 13.28
CA MET A 197 5.64 -11.90 13.11
C MET A 197 4.72 -11.13 12.15
N PRO A 198 3.79 -11.82 11.48
CA PRO A 198 2.72 -11.17 10.71
C PRO A 198 1.91 -10.20 11.56
N PHE A 199 1.35 -9.16 10.92
CA PHE A 199 0.65 -8.10 11.65
C PHE A 199 -0.53 -8.62 12.49
N GLY A 200 -1.29 -9.60 11.99
CA GLY A 200 -2.43 -10.19 12.70
C GLY A 200 -2.10 -10.87 14.05
N GLU A 201 -0.82 -11.15 14.30
CA GLU A 201 -0.34 -11.78 15.55
C GLU A 201 0.09 -10.77 16.62
N VAL A 202 0.24 -9.48 16.27
CA VAL A 202 0.82 -8.44 17.12
C VAL A 202 0.01 -8.25 18.40
N TYR A 203 -1.31 -8.20 18.34
CA TYR A 203 -2.17 -8.05 19.53
C TYR A 203 -1.87 -9.14 20.57
N THR A 204 -1.87 -10.40 20.14
CA THR A 204 -1.61 -11.54 21.02
C THR A 204 -0.18 -11.53 21.55
N ALA A 205 0.80 -11.17 20.72
CA ALA A 205 2.20 -11.09 21.14
C ALA A 205 2.43 -10.04 22.23
N LEU A 206 1.80 -8.86 22.12
CA LEU A 206 1.81 -7.82 23.15
C LEU A 206 1.08 -8.26 24.42
N GLN A 207 -0.05 -8.95 24.28
CA GLN A 207 -0.83 -9.44 25.41
C GLN A 207 -0.05 -10.49 26.20
N THR A 208 0.56 -11.46 25.54
CA THR A 208 1.28 -12.58 26.13
C THR A 208 2.73 -12.24 26.55
N GLY A 209 3.27 -11.09 26.12
CA GLY A 209 4.65 -10.68 26.40
C GLY A 209 5.70 -11.37 25.53
N VAL A 210 5.31 -11.97 24.40
CA VAL A 210 6.23 -12.41 23.35
C VAL A 210 6.95 -11.19 22.76
N ALA A 211 6.25 -10.07 22.60
CA ALA A 211 6.80 -8.75 22.34
C ALA A 211 6.47 -7.80 23.50
N ASP A 212 7.43 -6.97 23.90
CA ASP A 212 7.21 -5.91 24.91
C ASP A 212 6.57 -4.68 24.28
N MET A 213 6.93 -4.41 23.03
CA MET A 213 6.49 -3.26 22.25
C MET A 213 6.29 -3.65 20.79
N ALA A 214 5.51 -2.84 20.09
CA ALA A 214 5.39 -2.83 18.66
C ALA A 214 5.36 -1.38 18.14
N GLU A 215 5.33 -1.21 16.83
CA GLU A 215 5.30 0.10 16.20
C GLU A 215 4.37 0.08 14.98
N ASN A 216 3.67 1.17 14.72
CA ASN A 216 2.78 1.36 13.57
C ASN A 216 2.23 2.79 13.54
N GLY A 217 1.42 3.11 12.51
CA GLY A 217 0.60 4.31 12.47
C GLY A 217 -0.45 4.34 13.59
N ILE A 218 -0.83 5.54 14.01
CA ILE A 218 -1.76 5.76 15.14
C ILE A 218 -3.14 5.18 14.83
N ASN A 219 -3.61 5.35 13.58
CA ASN A 219 -4.90 4.79 13.18
C ASN A 219 -4.89 3.25 13.27
N ASN A 220 -3.81 2.60 12.80
CA ASN A 220 -3.68 1.16 12.89
C ASN A 220 -3.63 0.67 14.34
N TYR A 221 -2.93 1.38 15.23
CA TYR A 221 -2.91 1.10 16.66
C TYR A 221 -4.32 1.18 17.27
N LEU A 222 -5.12 2.18 16.88
CA LEU A 222 -6.50 2.35 17.33
C LEU A 222 -7.43 1.25 16.80
N ILE A 223 -7.50 1.07 15.47
CA ILE A 223 -8.53 0.20 14.85
C ILE A 223 -8.29 -1.28 15.09
N ASN A 224 -7.03 -1.68 15.36
CA ASN A 224 -6.67 -3.04 15.74
C ASN A 224 -6.61 -3.22 17.28
N LYS A 225 -7.03 -2.22 18.05
CA LYS A 225 -7.14 -2.24 19.52
C LYS A 225 -5.81 -2.57 20.24
N HIS A 226 -4.68 -2.29 19.61
CA HIS A 226 -3.39 -2.54 20.24
C HIS A 226 -3.19 -1.74 21.55
N TYR A 227 -3.97 -0.68 21.77
CA TYR A 227 -3.99 0.08 23.01
C TYR A 227 -4.46 -0.73 24.25
N GLU A 228 -5.17 -1.84 24.06
CA GLU A 228 -5.60 -2.68 25.18
C GLU A 228 -4.40 -3.41 25.82
N PRO A 229 -3.56 -4.19 25.09
CA PRO A 229 -2.37 -4.81 25.67
C PRO A 229 -1.18 -3.85 25.81
N ALA A 230 -1.14 -2.73 25.08
CA ALA A 230 -0.03 -1.78 25.03
C ALA A 230 -0.54 -0.34 25.18
N PRO A 231 -0.94 0.10 26.40
CA PRO A 231 -1.69 1.33 26.64
C PRO A 231 -0.86 2.62 26.59
N VAL A 232 0.40 2.56 26.20
CA VAL A 232 1.28 3.74 26.08
C VAL A 232 1.73 3.88 24.63
N LEU A 233 1.39 5.01 24.02
CA LEU A 233 1.81 5.40 22.66
C LEU A 233 2.87 6.51 22.78
N SER A 234 4.05 6.30 22.21
CA SER A 234 5.14 7.28 22.16
C SER A 234 5.32 7.79 20.73
N LEU A 235 5.15 9.09 20.51
CA LEU A 235 5.15 9.72 19.19
C LEU A 235 6.57 9.86 18.61
N THR A 236 7.17 8.74 18.23
CA THR A 236 8.55 8.67 17.74
C THR A 236 8.74 9.16 16.32
N GLU A 237 7.73 9.04 15.43
CA GLU A 237 7.78 9.45 14.02
C GLU A 237 9.05 8.97 13.31
N HIS A 238 9.48 7.75 13.62
CA HIS A 238 10.79 7.24 13.21
C HIS A 238 10.81 6.75 11.76
N GLU A 239 9.64 6.38 11.21
CA GLU A 239 9.48 5.83 9.88
C GLU A 239 8.15 6.30 9.28
N ALA A 240 8.06 6.37 7.94
CA ALA A 240 6.76 6.52 7.26
C ALA A 240 6.20 5.14 6.89
N ASN A 241 4.96 4.88 7.26
CA ASN A 241 4.26 3.64 6.94
C ASN A 241 3.72 3.68 5.51
N ASN A 242 4.61 3.48 4.55
CA ASN A 242 4.32 3.60 3.13
C ASN A 242 3.73 2.32 2.56
N ALA A 243 2.89 2.47 1.56
CA ALA A 243 2.24 1.38 0.84
C ALA A 243 2.56 1.40 -0.65
N ALA A 244 2.56 0.22 -1.27
CA ALA A 244 2.61 0.04 -2.71
C ALA A 244 1.37 -0.71 -3.18
N LEU A 245 0.79 -0.25 -4.27
CA LEU A 245 -0.33 -0.88 -4.96
C LEU A 245 0.19 -1.65 -6.17
N PHE A 246 -0.09 -2.94 -6.20
CA PHE A 246 0.30 -3.85 -7.28
C PHE A 246 -0.92 -4.36 -8.04
N VAL A 247 -0.73 -4.60 -9.33
CA VAL A 247 -1.64 -5.34 -10.19
C VAL A 247 -0.96 -6.60 -10.72
N SER A 248 -1.71 -7.69 -10.83
CA SER A 248 -1.24 -8.92 -11.48
C SER A 248 -1.00 -8.70 -12.99
N ASP A 249 0.11 -9.22 -13.51
CA ASP A 249 0.41 -9.20 -14.95
C ASP A 249 -0.64 -9.98 -15.76
N LYS A 250 -1.26 -11.00 -15.16
CA LYS A 250 -2.37 -11.76 -15.77
C LYS A 250 -3.58 -10.86 -16.00
N VAL A 251 -3.94 -10.04 -15.00
CA VAL A 251 -5.01 -9.04 -15.14
C VAL A 251 -4.60 -7.98 -16.14
N TRP A 252 -3.45 -7.36 -15.95
CA TRP A 252 -2.97 -6.28 -16.81
C TRP A 252 -2.94 -6.64 -18.28
N SER A 253 -2.45 -7.85 -18.61
CA SER A 253 -2.41 -8.35 -19.99
C SER A 253 -3.79 -8.64 -20.59
N SER A 254 -4.80 -8.89 -19.73
CA SER A 254 -6.18 -9.14 -20.18
C SER A 254 -6.97 -7.86 -20.44
N LEU A 255 -6.44 -6.70 -20.05
CA LEU A 255 -7.09 -5.39 -20.25
C LEU A 255 -6.76 -4.83 -21.63
N THR A 256 -7.72 -4.08 -22.21
CA THR A 256 -7.45 -3.22 -23.36
C THR A 256 -6.54 -2.05 -22.98
N ASP A 257 -5.95 -1.36 -23.95
CA ASP A 257 -5.12 -0.19 -23.68
C ASP A 257 -5.92 0.92 -22.97
N GLU A 258 -7.17 1.13 -23.35
CA GLU A 258 -8.07 2.07 -22.68
C GLU A 258 -8.35 1.66 -21.21
N GLN A 259 -8.61 0.38 -20.96
CA GLN A 259 -8.83 -0.13 -19.62
C GLN A 259 -7.56 -0.02 -18.75
N ARG A 260 -6.37 -0.25 -19.31
CA ARG A 260 -5.09 -0.02 -18.62
C ARG A 260 -4.91 1.45 -18.23
N GLN A 261 -5.29 2.38 -19.11
CA GLN A 261 -5.28 3.81 -18.79
C GLN A 261 -6.22 4.13 -17.63
N TRP A 262 -7.43 3.55 -17.58
CA TRP A 262 -8.36 3.74 -16.47
C TRP A 262 -7.82 3.20 -15.14
N VAL A 263 -7.24 2.00 -15.16
CA VAL A 263 -6.61 1.38 -13.98
C VAL A 263 -5.44 2.23 -13.50
N GLN A 264 -4.57 2.69 -14.40
CA GLN A 264 -3.44 3.55 -14.03
C GLN A 264 -3.93 4.90 -13.48
N ALA A 265 -4.91 5.54 -14.11
CA ALA A 265 -5.48 6.79 -13.63
C ALA A 265 -6.15 6.64 -12.24
N ALA A 266 -6.76 5.48 -11.97
CA ALA A 266 -7.29 5.19 -10.63
C ALA A 266 -6.16 5.03 -9.59
N ALA A 267 -5.05 4.41 -9.95
CA ALA A 267 -3.87 4.29 -9.08
C ALA A 267 -3.16 5.64 -8.86
N ASP A 268 -3.11 6.48 -9.89
CA ASP A 268 -2.54 7.84 -9.79
C ASP A 268 -3.37 8.72 -8.84
N GLU A 269 -4.72 8.58 -8.88
CA GLU A 269 -5.61 9.25 -7.92
C GLU A 269 -5.33 8.79 -6.49
N VAL A 270 -5.09 7.50 -6.25
CA VAL A 270 -4.69 6.98 -4.93
C VAL A 270 -3.39 7.65 -4.50
N SER A 271 -2.33 7.61 -5.33
CA SER A 271 -1.02 8.16 -4.96
C SER A 271 -1.07 9.66 -4.66
N LYS A 272 -1.97 10.40 -5.33
CA LYS A 272 -2.15 11.83 -5.15
C LYS A 272 -2.95 12.20 -3.91
N SER A 273 -4.02 11.45 -3.61
CA SER A 273 -5.05 11.90 -2.66
C SER A 273 -5.09 11.08 -1.38
N GLU A 274 -4.78 9.79 -1.43
CA GLU A 274 -4.86 8.89 -0.27
C GLU A 274 -3.88 9.28 0.85
N PRO A 275 -2.60 9.67 0.62
CA PRO A 275 -1.70 10.02 1.71
C PRO A 275 -2.26 11.13 2.61
N THR A 276 -2.89 12.16 2.03
CA THR A 276 -3.54 13.22 2.81
C THR A 276 -4.70 12.67 3.67
N ALA A 277 -5.49 11.76 3.11
CA ALA A 277 -6.59 11.15 3.84
C ALA A 277 -6.08 10.23 4.96
N ALA A 278 -5.00 9.46 4.72
CA ALA A 278 -4.37 8.62 5.73
C ALA A 278 -3.84 9.44 6.93
N PHE A 279 -3.17 10.56 6.68
CA PHE A 279 -2.71 11.44 7.75
C PHE A 279 -3.87 12.09 8.52
N LYS A 280 -4.98 12.40 7.86
CA LYS A 280 -6.19 12.85 8.56
C LYS A 280 -6.73 11.75 9.50
N LEU A 281 -6.73 10.48 9.08
CA LEU A 281 -7.09 9.36 9.96
C LEU A 281 -6.16 9.25 11.18
N GLU A 282 -4.86 9.50 11.02
CA GLU A 282 -3.90 9.53 12.14
C GLU A 282 -4.26 10.60 13.17
N GLN A 283 -4.59 11.81 12.72
CA GLN A 283 -4.97 12.92 13.59
C GLN A 283 -6.29 12.63 14.32
N GLU A 284 -7.29 12.11 13.64
CA GLU A 284 -8.58 11.70 14.22
C GLU A 284 -8.41 10.56 15.23
N ALA A 285 -7.55 9.58 14.91
CA ALA A 285 -7.23 8.47 15.80
C ALA A 285 -6.52 8.93 17.08
N LEU A 286 -5.54 9.85 16.96
CA LEU A 286 -4.85 10.42 18.10
C LEU A 286 -5.83 11.11 19.06
N ALA A 287 -6.69 11.99 18.54
CA ALA A 287 -7.69 12.68 19.34
C ALA A 287 -8.68 11.72 20.03
N LYS A 288 -9.01 10.59 19.39
CA LYS A 288 -9.86 9.55 19.95
C LYS A 288 -9.17 8.77 21.05
N LEU A 289 -7.91 8.38 20.86
CA LEU A 289 -7.11 7.67 21.87
C LEU A 289 -6.91 8.51 23.13
N GLU A 290 -6.65 9.81 22.99
CA GLU A 290 -6.55 10.73 24.13
C GLU A 290 -7.87 10.82 24.92
N LYS A 291 -9.02 10.91 24.24
CA LYS A 291 -10.34 10.89 24.88
C LYS A 291 -10.65 9.57 25.58
N MET A 292 -10.08 8.47 25.10
CA MET A 292 -10.20 7.13 25.72
C MET A 292 -9.27 6.96 26.92
N GLY A 293 -8.41 7.93 27.21
CA GLY A 293 -7.45 7.87 28.32
C GLY A 293 -6.19 7.06 28.03
N VAL A 294 -5.89 6.79 26.77
CA VAL A 294 -4.60 6.17 26.36
C VAL A 294 -3.48 7.16 26.68
N LYS A 295 -2.41 6.66 27.30
CA LYS A 295 -1.26 7.50 27.63
C LYS A 295 -0.45 7.80 26.35
N VAL A 296 -0.52 9.05 25.90
CA VAL A 296 0.27 9.54 24.74
C VAL A 296 1.49 10.32 25.24
N VAL A 297 2.67 9.90 24.82
CA VAL A 297 3.96 10.58 25.08
C VAL A 297 4.29 11.43 23.87
N LYS A 298 4.08 12.76 23.98
CA LYS A 298 4.30 13.71 22.87
C LYS A 298 5.75 14.20 22.81
N ASP A 299 6.36 14.37 23.98
CA ASP A 299 7.72 14.92 24.14
C ASP A 299 8.77 13.80 24.09
N VAL A 300 8.91 13.19 22.90
CA VAL A 300 9.96 12.18 22.64
C VAL A 300 11.19 12.90 22.13
N ASP A 301 12.33 12.68 22.80
CA ASP A 301 13.64 13.11 22.28
C ASP A 301 14.04 12.27 21.06
N LYS A 302 13.69 12.75 19.87
CA LYS A 302 13.99 12.10 18.59
C LYS A 302 15.46 12.27 18.18
N SER A 303 16.21 13.18 18.81
CA SER A 303 17.58 13.52 18.39
C SER A 303 18.53 12.33 18.51
N GLY A 304 18.44 11.56 19.61
CA GLY A 304 19.25 10.35 19.80
C GLY A 304 18.96 9.26 18.76
N PHE A 305 17.68 9.07 18.39
CA PHE A 305 17.31 8.15 17.32
C PHE A 305 17.85 8.60 15.94
N ALA A 306 17.66 9.88 15.61
CA ALA A 306 18.13 10.45 14.36
C ALA A 306 19.67 10.42 14.25
N GLN A 307 20.39 10.67 15.35
CA GLN A 307 21.85 10.60 15.39
C GLN A 307 22.38 9.21 15.09
N ILE A 308 21.74 8.18 15.64
CA ILE A 308 22.10 6.77 15.37
C ILE A 308 21.71 6.37 13.95
N SER A 309 20.54 6.78 13.46
CA SER A 309 20.04 6.41 12.14
C SER A 309 20.83 7.04 11.00
N LYS A 310 21.27 8.30 11.15
CA LYS A 310 21.89 9.07 10.08
C LYS A 310 23.07 8.35 9.39
N PRO A 311 24.08 7.81 10.10
CA PRO A 311 25.16 7.05 9.46
C PRO A 311 24.70 5.70 8.88
N ILE A 312 23.56 5.16 9.36
CA ILE A 312 23.01 3.89 8.90
C ILE A 312 22.28 4.06 7.55
N GLN A 313 21.64 5.22 7.30
CA GLN A 313 20.81 5.44 6.11
C GLN A 313 21.55 5.19 4.80
N ASP A 314 22.73 5.83 4.61
CA ASP A 314 23.50 5.70 3.36
C ASP A 314 24.06 4.28 3.20
N LYS A 315 24.53 3.69 4.31
CA LYS A 315 25.01 2.32 4.32
C LYS A 315 23.89 1.34 3.94
N LEU A 316 22.72 1.45 4.55
CA LEU A 316 21.57 0.60 4.22
C LEU A 316 21.17 0.74 2.75
N ALA A 317 21.05 1.96 2.24
CA ALA A 317 20.71 2.16 0.83
C ALA A 317 21.76 1.55 -0.11
N SER A 318 23.05 1.66 0.23
CA SER A 318 24.14 1.06 -0.53
C SER A 318 24.11 -0.46 -0.48
N ASP A 319 23.86 -1.04 0.69
CA ASP A 319 23.78 -2.50 0.89
C ASP A 319 22.56 -3.09 0.17
N LEU A 320 21.44 -2.35 0.12
CA LEU A 320 20.22 -2.75 -0.59
C LEU A 320 20.43 -2.75 -2.11
N GLY A 321 21.14 -1.75 -2.66
CA GLY A 321 21.47 -1.71 -4.08
C GLY A 321 21.31 -0.33 -4.74
N PRO A 322 21.68 -0.23 -6.03
CA PRO A 322 21.77 1.07 -6.72
C PRO A 322 20.41 1.77 -6.90
N ASN A 323 19.31 1.03 -7.05
CA ASN A 323 17.99 1.65 -7.12
C ASN A 323 17.57 2.22 -5.75
N ALA A 324 17.94 1.57 -4.65
CA ALA A 324 17.70 2.09 -3.31
C ALA A 324 18.46 3.41 -3.09
N VAL A 325 19.72 3.50 -3.50
CA VAL A 325 20.50 4.75 -3.46
C VAL A 325 19.83 5.84 -4.29
N LYS A 326 19.39 5.53 -5.52
CA LYS A 326 18.66 6.46 -6.39
C LYS A 326 17.41 7.00 -5.68
N VAL A 327 16.59 6.11 -5.12
CA VAL A 327 15.35 6.47 -4.45
C VAL A 327 15.61 7.29 -3.18
N LEU A 328 16.58 6.91 -2.33
CA LEU A 328 16.95 7.68 -1.14
C LEU A 328 17.30 9.12 -1.48
N ASN A 329 18.12 9.32 -2.54
CA ASN A 329 18.49 10.65 -2.98
C ASN A 329 17.30 11.46 -3.51
N LEU A 330 16.37 10.83 -4.25
CA LEU A 330 15.15 11.49 -4.71
C LEU A 330 14.28 11.91 -3.51
N VAL A 331 14.07 11.03 -2.52
CA VAL A 331 13.30 11.36 -1.30
C VAL A 331 13.91 12.55 -0.56
N ARG A 332 15.23 12.58 -0.37
CA ARG A 332 15.93 13.69 0.31
C ARG A 332 15.81 15.03 -0.43
N ASN A 333 15.69 15.01 -1.75
CA ASN A 333 15.63 16.21 -2.59
C ASN A 333 14.22 16.82 -2.71
N VAL A 334 13.16 16.11 -2.32
CA VAL A 334 11.80 16.69 -2.26
C VAL A 334 11.77 17.81 -1.22
N GLN A 335 11.30 19.02 -1.60
CA GLN A 335 11.24 20.21 -0.73
C GLN A 335 9.90 20.33 0.00
#